data_9c6b0ee5aaa3852d03f96b91afc510d3
#
_entry.id   9c6b0ee5aaa3852d03f96b91afc510d3
#
_cell.length_a   1.000
_cell.length_b   1.000
_cell.length_c   1.000
_cell.angle_alpha   90.00
_cell.angle_beta   90.00
_cell.angle_gamma   90.00
#
_symmetry.space_group_name_H-M   'P 1'
#
loop_
_entity.id
_entity.type
_entity.pdbx_description
1 polymer ?
#
loop_
_entity_poly.entity_id
_entity_poly.type
_entity_poly.pdbx_seq_one_letter_code
_entity_poly.pdbx_strand_id
1 'polypeptide(L)'
;RIGLSLVGKVGTRVQVNANFDTQSSFDFQNLLKLEYEPTEDDIIQKIEVGNVSMPLNSSLISGAQSLFGVKTELKFGKTRIKAIFSEQKSESRSVVSEGGGTVQEFEFRALDYDENRHFFLSHYFRNKYDESLENYPYINSNVQITRAEVWVTNRNNQIEDVRNILAFQDLGETENISSSVNVLSPPNSYPDNSNNAYDPTVIGDAGSQLTNLVRDIASVQSGILVSNVSEGIDYGKLENAQKLRENIDYQIHPQLGYISLTQKLDNDEILAVAFQYTVGDQVFQVGEFANDGVQATEVSFENDNQVVNSNNLILKLLKSTVTNVDEPIWDLMMKNIYNTGAFQLEREDFKLNIFYKESSELNYITPVEGTPFPTSTGSLPIDEQPLLSFFNFDRLNYNNDPQISGDGFFDFVPEITVVQQTGKIIFTKVEPFGEFLFESLRLDFSEDYNGDQNNLDDYNPNQKKYVYHTLYNSTKTAAEQAAEKNKFLAKGKYKSSSGGGIPIGAYNVPRGSVTVTAGGRVLVEGVDYTVNYQLGTVQILDAGLQASNIPINVSVENNALFGQQTKRFSGINVEHQFSDDFIVSGTLLNLHERPLTQKANFGTEPINNTMV
;
A
#
# COMPACT_ATOMS: atom_id res chain seq x y z
N ARG A 1 32.09 -13.24 -19.08
CA ARG A 1 31.06 -14.27 -18.88
C ARG A 1 31.75 -15.63 -18.99
N ILE A 2 31.65 -16.45 -17.95
CA ILE A 2 32.12 -17.83 -17.97
C ILE A 2 30.89 -18.72 -17.75
N GLY A 3 30.47 -19.45 -18.78
CA GLY A 3 29.48 -20.50 -18.68
C GLY A 3 30.18 -21.85 -18.71
N LEU A 4 29.92 -22.71 -17.74
CA LEU A 4 30.42 -24.06 -17.67
C LEU A 4 29.24 -25.02 -17.74
N SER A 5 29.22 -25.91 -18.72
CA SER A 5 28.30 -27.02 -18.79
C SER A 5 29.09 -28.32 -18.73
N LEU A 6 28.81 -29.15 -17.72
CA LEU A 6 29.43 -30.42 -17.49
C LEU A 6 28.39 -31.54 -17.58
N VAL A 7 28.57 -32.45 -18.48
CA VAL A 7 27.81 -33.71 -18.53
C VAL A 7 28.81 -34.87 -18.44
N GLY A 8 28.66 -35.69 -17.42
CA GLY A 8 29.59 -36.81 -17.18
C GLY A 8 28.91 -38.01 -16.54
N LYS A 9 29.55 -39.17 -16.60
CA LYS A 9 29.12 -40.37 -15.89
C LYS A 9 30.15 -40.75 -14.80
N VAL A 10 29.63 -41.03 -13.61
CA VAL A 10 30.44 -41.59 -12.51
C VAL A 10 30.09 -43.05 -12.37
N GLY A 11 31.03 -43.92 -12.74
CA GLY A 11 30.76 -45.35 -12.87
C GLY A 11 29.81 -45.65 -14.04
N THR A 12 29.04 -46.73 -13.92
CA THR A 12 28.13 -47.20 -14.98
C THR A 12 26.70 -46.70 -14.82
N ARG A 13 26.33 -46.11 -13.65
CA ARG A 13 24.93 -45.87 -13.28
C ARG A 13 24.61 -44.46 -12.80
N VAL A 14 25.58 -43.59 -12.59
CA VAL A 14 25.33 -42.24 -12.11
C VAL A 14 25.73 -41.23 -13.17
N GLN A 15 24.77 -40.44 -13.62
CA GLN A 15 24.99 -39.31 -14.51
C GLN A 15 25.05 -38.01 -13.70
N VAL A 16 26.04 -37.18 -14.02
CA VAL A 16 26.23 -35.85 -13.44
C VAL A 16 25.93 -34.82 -14.52
N ASN A 17 24.98 -33.95 -14.27
CA ASN A 17 24.68 -32.78 -15.09
C ASN A 17 24.92 -31.54 -14.23
N ALA A 18 25.91 -30.72 -14.60
CA ALA A 18 26.13 -29.44 -13.93
C ALA A 18 26.18 -28.31 -14.96
N ASN A 19 25.45 -27.27 -14.71
CA ASN A 19 25.46 -26.03 -15.50
C ASN A 19 25.72 -24.86 -14.56
N PHE A 20 26.78 -24.10 -14.82
CA PHE A 20 27.20 -22.99 -14.00
C PHE A 20 27.45 -21.76 -14.88
N ASP A 21 26.83 -20.63 -14.56
CA ASP A 21 27.06 -19.35 -15.25
C ASP A 21 27.41 -18.27 -14.22
N THR A 22 28.59 -17.66 -14.35
CA THR A 22 29.05 -16.59 -13.44
C THR A 22 28.24 -15.31 -13.51
N GLN A 23 27.40 -15.12 -14.52
CA GLN A 23 26.45 -14.00 -14.62
C GLN A 23 25.03 -14.35 -14.14
N SER A 24 24.78 -15.61 -13.75
CA SER A 24 23.48 -15.93 -13.18
C SER A 24 23.37 -15.30 -11.79
N SER A 25 22.41 -14.41 -11.63
CA SER A 25 22.10 -13.76 -10.35
C SER A 25 21.31 -14.69 -9.41
N PHE A 26 20.97 -15.87 -9.87
CA PHE A 26 20.02 -16.77 -9.20
C PHE A 26 20.60 -18.17 -9.02
N ASP A 27 20.59 -18.65 -7.80
CA ASP A 27 21.14 -19.97 -7.43
C ASP A 27 20.51 -21.14 -8.20
N PHE A 28 19.25 -21.03 -8.60
CA PHE A 28 18.57 -22.12 -9.33
C PHE A 28 18.93 -22.20 -10.83
N GLN A 29 19.58 -21.18 -11.38
CA GLN A 29 20.14 -21.24 -12.74
C GLN A 29 21.43 -22.03 -12.78
N ASN A 30 22.09 -22.19 -11.64
CA ASN A 30 23.25 -23.04 -11.47
C ASN A 30 22.78 -24.46 -11.16
N LEU A 31 22.51 -25.24 -12.20
CA LEU A 31 21.99 -26.60 -12.10
C LEU A 31 23.09 -27.55 -11.69
N LEU A 32 22.89 -28.25 -10.57
CA LEU A 32 23.65 -29.42 -10.20
C LEU A 32 22.67 -30.59 -10.03
N LYS A 33 22.74 -31.58 -10.89
CA LYS A 33 21.89 -32.76 -10.85
C LYS A 33 22.71 -34.03 -10.94
N LEU A 34 22.52 -34.90 -9.96
CA LEU A 34 23.00 -36.27 -9.97
C LEU A 34 21.80 -37.18 -10.22
N GLU A 35 21.87 -38.00 -11.24
CA GLU A 35 20.77 -38.87 -11.64
C GLU A 35 21.25 -40.31 -11.72
N TYR A 36 20.54 -41.22 -11.06
CA TYR A 36 20.80 -42.64 -11.10
C TYR A 36 20.04 -43.28 -12.26
N GLU A 37 20.75 -44.02 -13.14
CA GLU A 37 20.17 -44.78 -14.25
C GLU A 37 19.98 -46.26 -13.83
N PRO A 38 18.74 -46.73 -13.60
CA PRO A 38 18.44 -48.08 -13.21
C PRO A 38 18.46 -49.05 -14.41
N THR A 39 18.46 -50.34 -14.10
CA THR A 39 18.05 -51.40 -15.03
C THR A 39 16.56 -51.73 -14.81
N GLU A 40 15.91 -52.41 -15.79
CA GLU A 40 14.45 -52.66 -15.77
C GLU A 40 13.97 -53.43 -14.52
N ASP A 41 14.81 -54.25 -13.94
CA ASP A 41 14.50 -55.12 -12.78
C ASP A 41 14.85 -54.49 -11.42
N ASP A 42 15.44 -53.29 -11.40
CA ASP A 42 15.81 -52.64 -10.15
C ASP A 42 14.57 -52.08 -9.42
N ILE A 43 14.53 -52.27 -8.10
CA ILE A 43 13.51 -51.65 -7.24
C ILE A 43 13.64 -50.13 -7.28
N ILE A 44 14.85 -49.62 -7.29
CA ILE A 44 15.15 -48.19 -7.40
C ILE A 44 15.10 -47.82 -8.87
N GLN A 45 14.04 -47.11 -9.26
CA GLN A 45 13.87 -46.69 -10.64
C GLN A 45 14.54 -45.35 -10.93
N LYS A 46 14.63 -44.48 -9.92
CA LYS A 46 15.27 -43.18 -10.06
C LYS A 46 15.71 -42.61 -8.72
N ILE A 47 16.91 -42.05 -8.67
CA ILE A 47 17.36 -41.18 -7.60
C ILE A 47 17.90 -39.92 -8.26
N GLU A 48 17.36 -38.78 -7.92
CA GLU A 48 17.82 -37.45 -8.34
C GLU A 48 18.25 -36.68 -7.09
N VAL A 49 19.41 -36.05 -7.13
CA VAL A 49 19.95 -35.20 -6.06
C VAL A 49 20.37 -33.89 -6.68
N GLY A 50 19.99 -32.79 -6.05
CA GLY A 50 20.23 -31.44 -6.55
C GLY A 50 18.93 -30.74 -6.94
N ASN A 51 18.87 -30.12 -8.12
CA ASN A 51 17.66 -29.53 -8.62
C ASN A 51 16.68 -30.62 -9.09
N VAL A 52 15.58 -30.75 -8.35
CA VAL A 52 14.55 -31.77 -8.58
C VAL A 52 13.19 -31.16 -8.79
N SER A 53 12.30 -31.83 -9.51
CA SER A 53 10.93 -31.41 -9.72
C SER A 53 9.97 -32.57 -9.46
N MET A 54 8.77 -32.26 -9.01
CA MET A 54 7.67 -33.20 -8.81
C MET A 54 6.44 -32.77 -9.60
N PRO A 55 6.42 -32.97 -10.92
CA PRO A 55 5.22 -32.71 -11.69
C PRO A 55 4.14 -33.74 -11.34
N LEU A 56 2.93 -33.26 -11.10
CA LEU A 56 1.74 -34.10 -10.85
C LEU A 56 0.76 -33.92 -12.01
N ASN A 57 0.23 -35.03 -12.48
CA ASN A 57 -0.81 -35.04 -13.50
C ASN A 57 -2.20 -34.88 -12.85
N SER A 58 -2.40 -33.79 -12.11
CA SER A 58 -3.66 -33.50 -11.44
C SER A 58 -4.09 -32.06 -11.71
N SER A 59 -5.37 -31.87 -12.01
CA SER A 59 -5.97 -30.54 -12.12
C SER A 59 -6.23 -29.88 -10.76
N LEU A 60 -6.19 -30.65 -9.68
CA LEU A 60 -6.51 -30.20 -8.31
C LEU A 60 -5.27 -29.82 -7.51
N ILE A 61 -4.12 -30.39 -7.82
CA ILE A 61 -2.87 -30.17 -7.08
C ILE A 61 -1.76 -29.90 -8.09
N SER A 62 -1.20 -28.69 -8.05
CA SER A 62 0.00 -28.34 -8.83
C SER A 62 1.24 -28.84 -8.14
N GLY A 63 2.09 -29.57 -8.87
CA GLY A 63 3.39 -30.01 -8.38
C GLY A 63 4.42 -28.87 -8.33
N ALA A 64 5.48 -29.04 -7.56
CA ALA A 64 6.58 -28.09 -7.47
C ALA A 64 7.57 -28.27 -8.63
N GLN A 65 8.01 -27.16 -9.23
CA GLN A 65 8.84 -27.19 -10.46
C GLN A 65 10.34 -27.08 -10.19
N SER A 66 10.76 -26.32 -9.17
CA SER A 66 12.18 -26.12 -8.87
C SER A 66 12.44 -26.23 -7.38
N LEU A 67 13.03 -27.34 -7.00
CA LEU A 67 13.35 -27.69 -5.62
C LEU A 67 14.81 -28.13 -5.55
N PHE A 68 15.51 -27.78 -4.48
CA PHE A 68 16.84 -28.31 -4.22
C PHE A 68 16.77 -29.38 -3.16
N GLY A 69 17.00 -30.63 -3.54
CA GLY A 69 16.83 -31.74 -2.62
C GLY A 69 17.09 -33.12 -3.21
N VAL A 70 16.34 -34.10 -2.73
CA VAL A 70 16.42 -35.50 -3.16
C VAL A 70 15.05 -35.98 -3.59
N LYS A 71 14.98 -36.59 -4.76
CA LYS A 71 13.81 -37.30 -5.27
C LYS A 71 14.17 -38.76 -5.53
N THR A 72 13.26 -39.63 -5.12
CA THR A 72 13.41 -41.08 -5.40
C THR A 72 12.13 -41.64 -6.00
N GLU A 73 12.29 -42.52 -6.95
CA GLU A 73 11.21 -43.32 -7.52
C GLU A 73 11.54 -44.82 -7.32
N LEU A 74 10.60 -45.50 -6.67
CA LEU A 74 10.73 -46.93 -6.35
C LEU A 74 9.60 -47.69 -7.04
N LYS A 75 9.90 -48.93 -7.50
CA LYS A 75 8.90 -49.81 -8.10
C LYS A 75 8.92 -51.18 -7.41
N PHE A 76 7.81 -51.54 -6.81
CA PHE A 76 7.57 -52.82 -6.17
C PHE A 76 6.48 -53.58 -6.95
N GLY A 77 6.89 -54.35 -7.97
CA GLY A 77 5.94 -54.99 -8.85
C GLY A 77 4.99 -54.01 -9.54
N LYS A 78 3.69 -54.02 -9.17
CA LYS A 78 2.66 -53.12 -9.70
C LYS A 78 2.52 -51.81 -8.91
N THR A 79 3.30 -51.59 -7.86
CA THR A 79 3.26 -50.37 -7.03
C THR A 79 4.43 -49.48 -7.36
N ARG A 80 4.18 -48.20 -7.64
CA ARG A 80 5.20 -47.16 -7.78
C ARG A 80 5.08 -46.18 -6.64
N ILE A 81 6.23 -45.81 -6.06
CA ILE A 81 6.31 -44.82 -5.01
C ILE A 81 7.28 -43.71 -5.47
N LYS A 82 6.80 -42.47 -5.51
CA LYS A 82 7.65 -41.29 -5.73
C LYS A 82 7.70 -40.50 -4.43
N ALA A 83 8.89 -40.24 -3.94
CA ALA A 83 9.11 -39.44 -2.76
C ALA A 83 10.09 -38.30 -3.05
N ILE A 84 9.79 -37.11 -2.51
CA ILE A 84 10.66 -35.96 -2.62
C ILE A 84 10.82 -35.29 -1.24
N PHE A 85 12.04 -34.87 -0.96
CA PHE A 85 12.37 -34.10 0.21
C PHE A 85 13.35 -32.99 -0.21
N SER A 86 12.93 -31.71 -0.04
CA SER A 86 13.66 -30.60 -0.63
C SER A 86 13.48 -29.32 0.15
N GLU A 87 14.36 -28.38 -0.13
CA GLU A 87 14.28 -26.99 0.28
C GLU A 87 13.85 -26.15 -0.90
N GLN A 88 12.80 -25.34 -0.74
CA GLN A 88 12.35 -24.41 -1.76
C GLN A 88 13.01 -23.05 -1.50
N LYS A 89 13.79 -22.57 -2.47
CA LYS A 89 14.48 -21.29 -2.42
C LYS A 89 13.83 -20.23 -3.31
N SER A 90 12.83 -20.62 -4.10
CA SER A 90 12.13 -19.75 -5.05
C SER A 90 10.69 -19.49 -4.60
N GLU A 91 10.15 -18.35 -5.02
CA GLU A 91 8.74 -18.01 -4.90
C GLU A 91 8.08 -18.14 -6.28
N SER A 92 6.95 -18.84 -6.33
CA SER A 92 6.14 -18.94 -7.55
C SER A 92 5.01 -17.95 -7.50
N ARG A 93 4.86 -17.14 -8.56
CA ARG A 93 3.74 -16.23 -8.77
C ARG A 93 3.02 -16.61 -10.05
N SER A 94 1.70 -16.45 -10.04
CA SER A 94 0.88 -16.67 -11.23
C SER A 94 0.06 -15.43 -11.54
N VAL A 95 -0.08 -15.14 -12.83
CA VAL A 95 -0.88 -14.05 -13.37
C VAL A 95 -1.82 -14.63 -14.41
N VAL A 96 -3.09 -14.26 -14.36
CA VAL A 96 -4.12 -14.73 -15.31
C VAL A 96 -4.46 -13.59 -16.26
N SER A 97 -4.47 -13.89 -17.56
CA SER A 97 -4.92 -12.96 -18.61
C SER A 97 -6.16 -13.52 -19.29
N GLU A 98 -7.21 -12.72 -19.43
CA GLU A 98 -8.45 -13.07 -20.12
C GLU A 98 -8.84 -11.98 -21.12
N GLY A 99 -9.24 -12.35 -22.33
CA GLY A 99 -9.75 -11.42 -23.34
C GLY A 99 -8.78 -10.26 -23.68
N GLY A 100 -7.49 -10.53 -23.78
CA GLY A 100 -6.46 -9.53 -24.15
C GLY A 100 -6.01 -8.60 -23.02
N GLY A 101 -6.53 -8.71 -21.81
CA GLY A 101 -6.10 -8.00 -20.60
C GLY A 101 -5.56 -8.94 -19.53
N THR A 102 -4.74 -8.44 -18.64
CA THR A 102 -4.22 -9.20 -17.50
C THR A 102 -5.08 -8.95 -16.28
N VAL A 103 -5.69 -10.00 -15.72
CA VAL A 103 -6.38 -9.93 -14.44
C VAL A 103 -5.33 -10.11 -13.34
N GLN A 104 -5.19 -9.09 -12.50
CA GLN A 104 -4.32 -9.13 -11.33
C GLN A 104 -5.16 -9.05 -10.06
N GLU A 105 -4.79 -9.82 -9.07
CA GLU A 105 -5.39 -9.75 -7.74
C GLU A 105 -4.53 -8.86 -6.85
N PHE A 106 -5.20 -8.14 -5.95
CA PHE A 106 -4.55 -7.34 -4.93
C PHE A 106 -5.23 -7.53 -3.58
N GLU A 107 -4.49 -7.34 -2.52
CA GLU A 107 -5.01 -7.29 -1.17
C GLU A 107 -4.25 -6.25 -0.34
N PHE A 108 -4.95 -5.62 0.59
CA PHE A 108 -4.36 -4.74 1.59
C PHE A 108 -5.15 -4.81 2.89
N ARG A 109 -4.48 -4.50 4.00
CA ARG A 109 -5.05 -4.45 5.34
C ARG A 109 -5.12 -3.01 5.83
N ALA A 110 -5.80 -2.78 6.95
CA ALA A 110 -5.91 -1.46 7.56
C ALA A 110 -4.56 -0.75 7.77
N LEU A 111 -3.50 -1.51 8.08
CA LEU A 111 -2.15 -0.97 8.31
C LEU A 111 -1.38 -0.61 7.01
N ASP A 112 -1.84 -1.07 5.85
CA ASP A 112 -1.14 -0.89 4.57
C ASP A 112 -1.47 0.44 3.88
N TYR A 113 -1.91 1.45 4.66
CA TYR A 113 -2.17 2.78 4.13
C TYR A 113 -0.92 3.43 3.54
N ASP A 114 -1.12 4.32 2.57
CA ASP A 114 -0.06 5.01 1.83
C ASP A 114 0.53 6.17 2.66
N GLU A 115 1.40 5.80 3.60
CA GLU A 115 2.00 6.66 4.61
C GLU A 115 2.86 7.80 4.04
N ASN A 116 2.84 8.99 4.68
CA ASN A 116 3.65 10.17 4.35
C ASN A 116 3.52 10.66 2.90
N ARG A 117 2.33 10.54 2.33
CA ARG A 117 2.09 10.93 0.94
C ARG A 117 0.86 11.82 0.76
N HIS A 118 -0.14 11.66 1.60
CA HIS A 118 -1.41 12.38 1.49
C HIS A 118 -1.65 13.21 2.74
N PHE A 119 -1.96 14.51 2.57
CA PHE A 119 -2.09 15.44 3.69
C PHE A 119 -3.26 16.40 3.48
N PHE A 120 -4.09 16.56 4.50
CA PHE A 120 -5.06 17.66 4.56
C PHE A 120 -4.34 19.00 4.69
N LEU A 121 -4.90 20.05 4.08
CA LEU A 121 -4.33 21.40 4.14
C LEU A 121 -4.57 22.09 5.48
N SER A 122 -5.63 21.71 6.19
CA SER A 122 -5.95 22.14 7.55
C SER A 122 -6.91 21.16 8.23
N HIS A 123 -7.09 21.29 9.55
CA HIS A 123 -8.05 20.50 10.31
C HIS A 123 -9.50 20.74 9.88
N TYR A 124 -9.82 21.93 9.34
CA TYR A 124 -11.12 22.16 8.74
C TYR A 124 -11.46 21.09 7.70
N PHE A 125 -10.56 20.84 6.75
CA PHE A 125 -10.80 19.87 5.68
C PHE A 125 -10.87 18.44 6.21
N ARG A 126 -10.02 18.09 7.17
CA ARG A 126 -10.08 16.79 7.85
C ARG A 126 -11.44 16.57 8.51
N ASN A 127 -11.88 17.53 9.32
CA ASN A 127 -13.12 17.43 10.10
C ASN A 127 -14.38 17.47 9.23
N LYS A 128 -14.31 18.09 8.05
CA LYS A 128 -15.43 18.16 7.08
C LYS A 128 -15.41 17.05 6.03
N TYR A 129 -14.38 16.24 5.98
CA TYR A 129 -14.20 15.21 4.95
C TYR A 129 -15.36 14.21 4.91
N ASP A 130 -15.72 13.64 6.06
CA ASP A 130 -16.76 12.62 6.19
C ASP A 130 -18.14 13.16 5.82
N GLU A 131 -18.46 14.39 6.25
CA GLU A 131 -19.70 15.10 5.92
C GLU A 131 -19.75 15.45 4.42
N SER A 132 -18.61 15.90 3.87
CA SER A 132 -18.52 16.27 2.45
C SER A 132 -18.76 15.09 1.52
N LEU A 133 -18.40 13.88 1.92
CA LEU A 133 -18.55 12.63 1.15
C LEU A 133 -19.73 11.77 1.58
N GLU A 134 -20.55 12.22 2.51
CA GLU A 134 -21.72 11.45 2.99
C GLU A 134 -22.65 11.04 1.85
N ASN A 135 -22.82 11.92 0.85
CA ASN A 135 -23.74 11.72 -0.26
C ASN A 135 -23.03 11.68 -1.63
N TYR A 136 -21.82 11.08 -1.68
CA TYR A 136 -21.16 10.92 -2.98
C TYR A 136 -22.07 10.22 -4.00
N PRO A 137 -21.94 10.46 -5.30
CA PRO A 137 -20.83 11.13 -5.98
C PRO A 137 -20.83 12.67 -5.88
N TYR A 138 -21.76 13.27 -5.15
CA TYR A 138 -21.79 14.72 -4.92
C TYR A 138 -20.95 15.08 -3.71
N ILE A 139 -20.00 15.99 -3.91
CA ILE A 139 -19.17 16.52 -2.83
C ILE A 139 -19.87 17.74 -2.24
N ASN A 140 -20.28 17.66 -0.97
CA ASN A 140 -20.90 18.76 -0.25
C ASN A 140 -19.82 19.65 0.40
N SER A 141 -19.27 20.59 -0.36
CA SER A 141 -18.25 21.52 0.14
C SER A 141 -18.54 22.94 -0.35
N ASN A 142 -18.53 23.90 0.58
CA ASN A 142 -18.64 25.32 0.28
C ASN A 142 -17.28 25.98 0.03
N VAL A 143 -16.20 25.28 0.25
CA VAL A 143 -14.82 25.76 0.11
C VAL A 143 -14.20 25.13 -1.12
N GLN A 144 -13.53 25.97 -1.92
CA GLN A 144 -12.79 25.50 -3.08
C GLN A 144 -11.37 26.08 -3.07
N ILE A 145 -10.37 25.22 -3.10
CA ILE A 145 -8.98 25.61 -3.28
C ILE A 145 -8.79 26.09 -4.71
N THR A 146 -8.24 27.29 -4.87
CA THR A 146 -8.02 27.93 -6.19
C THR A 146 -6.54 27.96 -6.57
N ARG A 147 -5.65 27.94 -5.58
CA ARG A 147 -4.21 27.96 -5.79
C ARG A 147 -3.50 27.29 -4.60
N ALA A 148 -2.44 26.56 -4.87
CA ALA A 148 -1.54 26.04 -3.83
C ALA A 148 -0.09 26.08 -4.30
N GLU A 149 0.82 26.29 -3.35
CA GLU A 149 2.27 26.11 -3.52
C GLU A 149 2.78 25.21 -2.42
N VAL A 150 3.38 24.10 -2.82
CA VAL A 150 3.87 23.08 -1.90
C VAL A 150 5.39 23.09 -1.90
N TRP A 151 5.97 23.06 -0.70
CA TRP A 151 7.38 23.16 -0.48
C TRP A 151 7.87 22.02 0.42
N VAL A 152 9.04 21.48 0.10
CA VAL A 152 9.63 20.34 0.82
C VAL A 152 11.12 20.57 1.06
N THR A 153 11.68 19.86 2.03
CA THR A 153 13.13 19.83 2.29
C THR A 153 13.90 19.48 1.02
N ASN A 154 14.88 20.31 0.66
CA ASN A 154 15.68 20.14 -0.54
C ASN A 154 16.82 19.12 -0.30
N ARG A 155 16.60 17.87 -0.64
CA ARG A 155 17.60 16.81 -0.51
C ARG A 155 18.54 16.71 -1.71
N ASN A 156 18.08 17.15 -2.87
CA ASN A 156 18.81 17.00 -4.12
C ASN A 156 19.73 18.17 -4.42
N ASN A 157 19.90 19.10 -3.45
CA ASN A 157 20.67 20.33 -3.60
C ASN A 157 20.28 21.09 -4.89
N GLN A 158 19.00 21.17 -5.18
CA GLN A 158 18.48 21.96 -6.28
C GLN A 158 18.77 23.44 -6.02
N ILE A 159 19.09 24.17 -7.06
CA ILE A 159 19.42 25.60 -7.01
C ILE A 159 18.34 26.47 -7.68
N GLU A 160 17.43 25.86 -8.42
CA GLU A 160 16.29 26.52 -9.07
C GLU A 160 15.03 26.29 -8.25
N ASP A 161 14.12 27.26 -8.24
CA ASP A 161 12.85 27.22 -7.49
C ASP A 161 13.01 26.91 -6.01
N VAL A 162 14.03 27.52 -5.39
CA VAL A 162 14.31 27.35 -3.96
C VAL A 162 14.09 28.65 -3.19
N ARG A 163 13.56 28.52 -1.96
CA ARG A 163 13.35 29.63 -1.01
C ARG A 163 13.56 29.15 0.41
N ASN A 164 13.93 30.09 1.28
CA ASN A 164 13.87 29.84 2.71
C ASN A 164 12.42 29.92 3.19
N ILE A 165 12.01 28.95 3.99
CA ILE A 165 10.63 28.79 4.48
C ILE A 165 10.63 28.74 6.00
N LEU A 166 9.68 29.48 6.59
CA LEU A 166 9.28 29.36 7.98
C LEU A 166 7.83 28.88 8.00
N ALA A 167 7.58 27.70 8.50
CA ALA A 167 6.26 27.10 8.49
C ALA A 167 5.72 26.91 9.91
N PHE A 168 4.48 27.34 10.17
CA PHE A 168 3.80 27.22 11.46
C PHE A 168 2.64 26.23 11.39
N GLN A 169 2.45 25.42 12.45
CA GLN A 169 1.33 24.48 12.46
C GLN A 169 -0.02 25.18 12.70
N ASP A 170 -0.09 26.30 13.43
CA ASP A 170 -1.33 27.04 13.71
C ASP A 170 -1.81 27.92 12.55
N LEU A 171 -0.96 28.15 11.54
CA LEU A 171 -1.35 28.97 10.40
C LEU A 171 -2.46 28.28 9.59
N GLY A 172 -3.53 29.04 9.28
CA GLY A 172 -4.70 28.50 8.56
C GLY A 172 -5.71 27.78 9.44
N GLU A 173 -5.52 27.80 10.75
CA GLU A 173 -6.47 27.26 11.73
C GLU A 173 -7.18 28.42 12.47
N THR A 174 -8.44 28.22 12.91
CA THR A 174 -9.19 29.24 13.66
C THR A 174 -8.86 29.27 15.13
N GLU A 175 -8.43 28.15 15.64
CA GLU A 175 -8.07 27.96 17.04
C GLU A 175 -6.60 27.63 17.11
N ASN A 176 -6.02 27.81 18.30
CA ASN A 176 -4.69 27.31 18.56
C ASN A 176 -4.76 25.81 18.64
N ILE A 177 -4.19 25.14 17.66
CA ILE A 177 -4.10 23.70 17.65
C ILE A 177 -2.83 23.18 18.33
N SER A 178 -1.80 24.04 18.44
CA SER A 178 -0.62 23.73 19.22
C SER A 178 -0.95 23.77 20.72
N SER A 179 -0.59 22.73 21.44
CA SER A 179 -0.98 22.51 22.84
C SER A 179 -0.48 23.57 23.82
N SER A 180 0.47 24.41 23.43
CA SER A 180 1.16 25.27 24.38
C SER A 180 1.13 26.74 24.02
N VAL A 181 0.96 27.15 22.74
CA VAL A 181 1.25 28.53 22.36
C VAL A 181 0.51 28.99 21.11
N ASN A 182 -0.17 30.12 21.23
CA ASN A 182 -0.70 30.87 20.10
C ASN A 182 0.41 31.65 19.39
N VAL A 183 1.01 31.08 18.37
CA VAL A 183 2.09 31.74 17.61
C VAL A 183 1.56 32.89 16.75
N LEU A 184 0.34 32.75 16.25
CA LEU A 184 -0.31 33.74 15.41
C LEU A 184 -1.66 34.11 16.02
N SER A 185 -1.91 35.41 16.14
CA SER A 185 -3.23 35.91 16.54
C SER A 185 -4.23 35.60 15.42
N PRO A 186 -5.37 34.95 15.71
CA PRO A 186 -6.38 34.73 14.71
C PRO A 186 -6.93 36.06 14.20
N PRO A 187 -7.23 36.19 12.89
CA PRO A 187 -7.88 37.38 12.36
C PRO A 187 -9.34 37.54 12.87
N ASN A 188 -9.87 38.75 12.82
CA ASN A 188 -11.16 39.09 13.40
C ASN A 188 -12.38 38.68 12.56
N SER A 189 -12.18 38.19 11.35
CA SER A 189 -13.28 37.72 10.50
C SER A 189 -12.87 36.46 9.75
N TYR A 190 -13.64 35.42 9.96
CA TYR A 190 -13.45 34.10 9.37
C TYR A 190 -14.67 33.68 8.59
N PRO A 191 -14.49 32.90 7.53
CA PRO A 191 -15.56 32.06 7.05
C PRO A 191 -15.88 31.00 8.11
N ASP A 192 -17.13 30.50 8.13
CA ASP A 192 -17.57 29.43 9.04
C ASP A 192 -16.80 28.10 8.86
N ASN A 193 -15.93 28.02 7.87
CA ASN A 193 -15.08 26.88 7.60
C ASN A 193 -13.83 26.80 8.49
N SER A 194 -13.67 27.72 9.43
CA SER A 194 -12.58 27.73 10.40
C SER A 194 -11.18 28.01 9.88
N ASN A 195 -10.98 28.35 8.61
CA ASN A 195 -9.68 28.79 8.09
C ASN A 195 -9.49 30.31 8.28
N ASN A 196 -8.28 30.74 8.50
CA ASN A 196 -7.97 32.15 8.68
C ASN A 196 -7.28 32.76 7.45
N ALA A 197 -7.45 34.06 7.29
CA ALA A 197 -6.74 34.85 6.30
C ALA A 197 -5.46 35.41 6.94
N TYR A 198 -4.32 35.02 6.42
CA TYR A 198 -3.02 35.54 6.85
C TYR A 198 -2.66 36.78 6.04
N ASP A 199 -2.33 37.88 6.74
CA ASP A 199 -1.85 39.12 6.12
C ASP A 199 -0.37 39.32 6.45
N PRO A 200 0.55 39.18 5.47
CA PRO A 200 1.99 39.34 5.69
C PRO A 200 2.39 40.78 6.06
N THR A 201 1.52 41.77 5.81
CA THR A 201 1.83 43.20 6.09
C THR A 201 1.82 43.53 7.57
N VAL A 202 1.18 42.70 8.40
CA VAL A 202 1.12 42.93 9.86
C VAL A 202 2.35 42.42 10.61
N ILE A 203 3.29 41.76 9.94
CA ILE A 203 4.51 41.28 10.58
C ILE A 203 5.39 42.47 10.97
N GLY A 204 5.75 42.53 12.25
CA GLY A 204 6.53 43.62 12.82
C GLY A 204 5.74 44.82 13.28
N ASP A 205 4.44 44.85 13.04
CA ASP A 205 3.55 45.91 13.54
C ASP A 205 3.32 45.79 15.06
N ALA A 206 2.91 46.90 15.66
CA ALA A 206 2.55 46.93 17.07
C ALA A 206 1.35 46.02 17.36
N GLY A 207 1.59 44.96 18.14
CA GLY A 207 0.60 43.94 18.48
C GLY A 207 0.76 42.61 17.74
N SER A 208 1.63 42.55 16.74
CA SER A 208 2.01 41.29 16.12
C SER A 208 2.86 40.46 17.08
N GLN A 209 2.66 39.16 17.10
CA GLN A 209 3.51 38.20 17.83
C GLN A 209 4.79 37.84 17.07
N LEU A 210 4.89 38.26 15.82
CA LEU A 210 6.05 38.08 14.96
C LEU A 210 6.70 39.43 14.64
N THR A 211 8.00 39.50 14.79
CA THR A 211 8.81 40.65 14.37
C THR A 211 9.44 40.42 13.01
N ASN A 212 9.99 41.47 12.39
CA ASN A 212 10.70 41.34 11.12
C ASN A 212 11.91 40.37 11.16
N LEU A 213 12.40 40.00 12.34
CA LEU A 213 13.46 39.02 12.49
C LEU A 213 13.05 37.61 12.02
N VAL A 214 11.76 37.32 11.91
CA VAL A 214 11.30 36.02 11.32
C VAL A 214 11.58 35.91 9.83
N ARG A 215 11.92 37.03 9.17
CA ARG A 215 12.28 37.03 7.74
C ARG A 215 13.66 36.45 7.45
N ASP A 216 14.55 36.44 8.43
CA ASP A 216 15.87 35.81 8.32
C ASP A 216 15.87 34.46 9.06
N ILE A 217 16.25 33.40 8.34
CA ILE A 217 16.24 32.02 8.84
C ILE A 217 17.09 31.84 10.11
N ALA A 218 18.17 32.62 10.25
CA ALA A 218 19.07 32.54 11.38
C ALA A 218 18.48 33.20 12.65
N SER A 219 17.62 34.21 12.51
CA SER A 219 17.06 34.98 13.61
C SER A 219 15.60 34.64 13.96
N VAL A 220 15.03 33.65 13.34
CA VAL A 220 13.61 33.24 13.51
C VAL A 220 13.22 33.16 14.98
N GLN A 221 13.98 32.43 15.80
CA GLN A 221 13.65 32.22 17.21
C GLN A 221 13.54 33.52 18.01
N SER A 222 14.42 34.48 17.70
CA SER A 222 14.38 35.81 18.33
C SER A 222 13.25 36.69 17.80
N GLY A 223 12.72 36.35 16.64
CA GLY A 223 11.61 37.05 15.98
C GLY A 223 10.22 36.64 16.46
N ILE A 224 10.10 35.53 17.18
CA ILE A 224 8.85 35.05 17.75
C ILE A 224 8.77 35.56 19.19
N LEU A 225 7.78 36.42 19.50
CA LEU A 225 7.63 37.04 20.80
C LEU A 225 6.93 36.16 21.83
N VAL A 226 6.40 35.05 21.44
CA VAL A 226 5.71 34.09 22.30
C VAL A 226 6.73 33.17 22.99
N SER A 227 6.57 32.94 24.29
CA SER A 227 7.44 32.04 25.07
C SER A 227 7.02 30.57 24.83
N ASN A 228 7.99 29.67 24.98
CA ASN A 228 7.83 28.20 24.89
C ASN A 228 7.49 27.65 23.49
N VAL A 229 7.86 28.36 22.43
CA VAL A 229 7.72 27.91 21.06
C VAL A 229 8.94 27.07 20.68
N SER A 230 8.70 25.87 20.14
CA SER A 230 9.75 24.88 19.86
C SER A 230 9.82 24.58 18.36
N GLU A 231 11.06 24.63 17.82
CA GLU A 231 11.32 24.18 16.46
C GLU A 231 11.08 22.67 16.34
N GLY A 232 10.44 22.24 15.27
CA GLY A 232 10.09 20.85 15.04
C GLY A 232 8.72 20.44 15.61
N ILE A 233 8.15 21.25 16.51
CA ILE A 233 6.80 21.09 17.07
C ILE A 233 5.92 22.21 16.55
N ASP A 234 6.07 23.43 17.08
CA ASP A 234 5.20 24.57 16.74
C ASP A 234 5.51 25.16 15.36
N TYR A 235 6.78 25.11 14.95
CA TYR A 235 7.23 25.60 13.65
C TYR A 235 8.37 24.77 13.06
N GLY A 236 8.51 24.82 11.74
CA GLY A 236 9.62 24.24 11.00
C GLY A 236 10.37 25.26 10.17
N LYS A 237 11.68 25.12 10.08
CA LYS A 237 12.56 25.90 9.20
C LYS A 237 13.06 25.04 8.06
N LEU A 238 12.98 25.55 6.84
CA LEU A 238 13.54 24.91 5.65
C LEU A 238 14.48 25.90 4.97
N GLU A 239 15.77 25.59 4.98
CA GLU A 239 16.76 26.34 4.22
C GLU A 239 16.77 25.85 2.78
N ASN A 240 16.66 26.79 1.83
CA ASN A 240 16.62 26.48 0.40
C ASN A 240 15.59 25.38 0.07
N ALA A 241 14.39 25.45 0.65
CA ALA A 241 13.31 24.50 0.36
C ALA A 241 13.01 24.45 -1.13
N GLN A 242 12.72 23.24 -1.63
CA GLN A 242 12.35 23.01 -3.01
C GLN A 242 10.85 23.21 -3.19
N LYS A 243 10.47 23.98 -4.22
CA LYS A 243 9.08 24.09 -4.66
C LYS A 243 8.70 22.86 -5.48
N LEU A 244 7.58 22.23 -5.12
CA LEU A 244 7.00 21.13 -5.89
C LEU A 244 6.12 21.66 -7.02
N ARG A 245 6.06 20.92 -8.14
CA ARG A 245 5.27 21.27 -9.32
C ARG A 245 3.92 20.55 -9.29
N GLU A 246 2.86 21.32 -9.39
CA GLU A 246 1.51 20.78 -9.48
C GLU A 246 1.35 19.87 -10.71
N ASN A 247 0.57 18.79 -10.57
CA ASN A 247 0.33 17.74 -11.58
C ASN A 247 1.57 16.90 -11.99
N ILE A 248 2.74 17.15 -11.40
CA ILE A 248 3.96 16.38 -11.62
C ILE A 248 4.43 15.78 -10.30
N ASP A 249 4.73 16.64 -9.33
CA ASP A 249 5.28 16.24 -8.03
C ASP A 249 4.18 16.08 -6.98
N TYR A 250 3.03 16.73 -7.15
CA TYR A 250 1.83 16.57 -6.33
C TYR A 250 0.54 16.84 -7.13
N GLN A 251 -0.56 16.33 -6.60
CA GLN A 251 -1.93 16.64 -7.02
C GLN A 251 -2.70 17.23 -5.85
N ILE A 252 -3.68 18.10 -6.14
CA ILE A 252 -4.56 18.70 -5.14
C ILE A 252 -6.01 18.34 -5.43
N HIS A 253 -6.76 18.00 -4.37
CA HIS A 253 -8.21 17.86 -4.46
C HIS A 253 -8.88 19.17 -4.00
N PRO A 254 -9.41 19.99 -4.92
CA PRO A 254 -9.79 21.37 -4.61
C PRO A 254 -10.98 21.50 -3.65
N GLN A 255 -11.93 20.57 -3.65
CA GLN A 255 -13.12 20.61 -2.80
C GLN A 255 -12.92 19.91 -1.46
N LEU A 256 -12.09 18.88 -1.39
CA LEU A 256 -11.81 18.15 -0.15
C LEU A 256 -10.57 18.70 0.59
N GLY A 257 -9.80 19.59 -0.04
CA GLY A 257 -8.69 20.31 0.58
C GLY A 257 -7.56 19.42 1.07
N TYR A 258 -7.13 18.44 0.26
CA TYR A 258 -5.95 17.64 0.53
C TYR A 258 -5.00 17.60 -0.67
N ILE A 259 -3.75 17.29 -0.40
CA ILE A 259 -2.72 17.08 -1.42
C ILE A 259 -2.24 15.64 -1.41
N SER A 260 -1.85 15.15 -2.58
CA SER A 260 -1.28 13.82 -2.80
C SER A 260 0.08 13.95 -3.47
N LEU A 261 1.14 13.58 -2.79
CA LEU A 261 2.50 13.63 -3.32
C LEU A 261 2.78 12.42 -4.22
N THR A 262 3.51 12.65 -5.30
CA THR A 262 3.96 11.56 -6.20
C THR A 262 5.00 10.69 -5.51
N GLN A 263 5.87 11.29 -4.70
CA GLN A 263 6.88 10.59 -3.92
C GLN A 263 6.53 10.61 -2.42
N LYS A 264 6.80 9.49 -1.74
CA LYS A 264 6.66 9.41 -0.29
C LYS A 264 7.73 10.26 0.36
N LEU A 265 7.35 11.03 1.39
CA LEU A 265 8.30 11.77 2.21
C LEU A 265 9.02 10.85 3.20
N ASP A 266 10.29 11.12 3.40
CA ASP A 266 11.06 10.51 4.47
C ASP A 266 10.72 11.16 5.84
N ASN A 267 11.11 10.49 6.93
CA ASN A 267 10.73 10.96 8.26
C ASN A 267 11.35 12.33 8.63
N ASP A 268 12.53 12.64 8.11
CA ASP A 268 13.28 13.88 8.35
C ASP A 268 12.94 15.00 7.34
N GLU A 269 11.98 14.80 6.44
CA GLU A 269 11.51 15.84 5.53
C GLU A 269 10.36 16.65 6.14
N ILE A 270 10.43 17.96 5.94
CA ILE A 270 9.38 18.91 6.30
C ILE A 270 8.54 19.18 5.06
N LEU A 271 7.21 19.25 5.24
CA LEU A 271 6.26 19.65 4.22
C LEU A 271 5.54 20.91 4.65
N ALA A 272 5.55 21.92 3.80
CA ALA A 272 4.89 23.20 4.02
C ALA A 272 4.08 23.62 2.80
N VAL A 273 3.00 24.38 3.02
CA VAL A 273 2.09 24.79 1.96
C VAL A 273 1.62 26.24 2.15
N ALA A 274 1.46 26.96 1.04
CA ALA A 274 0.58 28.12 0.94
C ALA A 274 -0.59 27.76 0.05
N PHE A 275 -1.80 28.18 0.42
CA PHE A 275 -2.98 27.93 -0.40
C PHE A 275 -3.96 29.08 -0.35
N GLN A 276 -4.71 29.25 -1.43
CA GLN A 276 -5.79 30.20 -1.58
C GLN A 276 -7.09 29.43 -1.79
N TYR A 277 -8.15 29.86 -1.17
CA TYR A 277 -9.46 29.25 -1.30
C TYR A 277 -10.57 30.29 -1.40
N THR A 278 -11.70 29.87 -1.95
CA THR A 278 -12.90 30.71 -2.08
C THR A 278 -14.05 30.13 -1.29
N VAL A 279 -14.86 31.01 -0.69
CA VAL A 279 -16.13 30.69 -0.06
C VAL A 279 -17.16 31.67 -0.62
N GLY A 280 -18.01 31.20 -1.53
CA GLY A 280 -18.86 32.10 -2.31
C GLY A 280 -18.01 33.07 -3.14
N ASP A 281 -18.24 34.38 -2.94
CA ASP A 281 -17.50 35.44 -3.65
C ASP A 281 -16.24 35.93 -2.88
N GLN A 282 -15.97 35.36 -1.71
CA GLN A 282 -14.84 35.78 -0.88
C GLN A 282 -13.62 34.92 -1.17
N VAL A 283 -12.44 35.55 -1.19
CA VAL A 283 -11.15 34.90 -1.40
C VAL A 283 -10.32 35.02 -0.13
N PHE A 284 -9.77 33.90 0.32
CA PHE A 284 -8.92 33.81 1.51
C PHE A 284 -7.58 33.19 1.12
N GLN A 285 -6.55 33.58 1.86
CA GLN A 285 -5.19 33.07 1.63
C GLN A 285 -4.58 32.64 2.95
N VAL A 286 -3.94 31.46 2.94
CA VAL A 286 -3.15 30.91 4.04
C VAL A 286 -1.71 30.79 3.57
N GLY A 287 -0.80 31.47 4.27
CA GLY A 287 0.60 31.52 3.88
C GLY A 287 0.90 32.46 2.72
N GLU A 288 2.17 32.56 2.39
CA GLU A 288 2.72 33.49 1.40
C GLU A 288 3.16 32.73 0.15
N PHE A 289 2.76 33.23 -1.02
CA PHE A 289 3.21 32.70 -2.29
C PHE A 289 4.55 33.31 -2.71
N ALA A 290 5.37 32.54 -3.38
CA ALA A 290 6.72 32.94 -3.79
C ALA A 290 6.77 34.20 -4.65
N ASN A 291 5.69 34.48 -5.40
CA ASN A 291 5.60 35.58 -6.34
C ASN A 291 4.70 36.75 -5.87
N ASP A 292 4.17 36.69 -4.65
CA ASP A 292 3.19 37.64 -4.14
C ASP A 292 3.80 38.56 -3.09
N GLY A 293 4.61 39.53 -3.51
CA GLY A 293 5.00 40.70 -2.70
C GLY A 293 6.19 40.52 -1.76
N VAL A 294 6.52 39.31 -1.34
CA VAL A 294 7.71 39.07 -0.50
C VAL A 294 8.93 38.86 -1.39
N GLN A 295 9.83 39.85 -1.41
CA GLN A 295 11.06 39.75 -2.19
C GLN A 295 11.94 38.61 -1.64
N ALA A 296 12.53 37.84 -2.55
CA ALA A 296 13.39 36.71 -2.18
C ALA A 296 14.65 37.15 -1.45
N THR A 297 15.15 38.33 -1.79
CA THR A 297 16.39 38.89 -1.22
C THR A 297 16.18 40.36 -0.92
N GLU A 298 16.72 40.78 0.22
CA GLU A 298 16.84 42.18 0.62
C GLU A 298 18.33 42.56 0.63
N VAL A 299 18.62 43.72 0.06
CA VAL A 299 19.97 44.25 0.06
C VAL A 299 20.06 45.33 1.15
N SER A 300 20.82 45.06 2.18
CA SER A 300 21.19 46.02 3.23
C SER A 300 22.66 46.38 3.17
N PHE A 301 23.01 47.53 3.74
CA PHE A 301 24.41 47.98 3.86
C PHE A 301 24.80 48.03 5.33
N GLU A 302 25.69 47.17 5.73
CA GLU A 302 26.29 47.17 7.06
C GLU A 302 27.77 47.56 6.94
N ASN A 303 28.16 48.65 7.61
CA ASN A 303 29.53 49.16 7.61
C ASN A 303 30.13 49.32 6.19
N ASP A 304 29.36 49.90 5.27
CA ASP A 304 29.69 50.04 3.84
C ASP A 304 29.84 48.73 3.03
N ASN A 305 29.53 47.58 3.64
CA ASN A 305 29.47 46.32 2.92
C ASN A 305 28.02 46.02 2.55
N GLN A 306 27.85 45.60 1.30
CA GLN A 306 26.56 45.11 0.82
C GLN A 306 26.30 43.71 1.41
N VAL A 307 25.23 43.60 2.20
CA VAL A 307 24.75 42.32 2.73
C VAL A 307 23.45 41.96 1.98
N VAL A 308 23.42 40.76 1.40
CA VAL A 308 22.23 40.22 0.74
C VAL A 308 21.59 39.21 1.69
N ASN A 309 20.44 39.56 2.23
CA ASN A 309 19.66 38.68 3.09
C ASN A 309 18.58 37.96 2.27
N SER A 310 18.40 36.68 2.52
CA SER A 310 17.35 35.88 1.92
C SER A 310 16.11 35.89 2.83
N ASN A 311 14.97 36.37 2.33
CA ASN A 311 13.75 36.47 3.11
C ASN A 311 12.99 35.14 3.14
N ASN A 312 12.61 34.70 4.33
CA ASN A 312 11.74 33.55 4.54
C ASN A 312 10.32 33.85 4.05
N LEU A 313 9.70 32.86 3.40
CA LEU A 313 8.26 32.82 3.23
C LEU A 313 7.62 32.17 4.47
N ILE A 314 6.47 32.69 4.89
CA ILE A 314 5.71 32.14 6.02
C ILE A 314 4.60 31.25 5.48
N LEU A 315 4.62 29.97 5.82
CA LEU A 315 3.75 28.93 5.29
C LEU A 315 3.04 28.13 6.39
N LYS A 316 2.01 27.38 6.01
CA LYS A 316 1.38 26.35 6.83
C LYS A 316 2.28 25.12 6.87
N LEU A 317 2.55 24.62 8.07
CA LEU A 317 3.26 23.34 8.28
C LEU A 317 2.27 22.18 8.17
N LEU A 318 2.57 21.20 7.32
CA LEU A 318 1.78 19.96 7.19
C LEU A 318 2.49 18.74 7.75
N LYS A 319 3.82 18.72 7.75
CA LYS A 319 4.62 17.66 8.34
C LYS A 319 5.94 18.24 8.86
N SER A 320 6.31 17.83 10.06
CA SER A 320 7.57 18.19 10.70
C SER A 320 8.59 17.04 10.66
N THR A 321 9.85 17.35 11.04
CA THR A 321 10.90 16.35 11.28
C THR A 321 10.68 15.55 12.56
N VAL A 322 9.97 16.13 13.53
CA VAL A 322 9.65 15.47 14.80
C VAL A 322 8.33 14.75 14.65
N THR A 323 8.34 13.43 14.76
CA THR A 323 7.12 12.62 14.81
C THR A 323 6.61 12.61 16.24
N ASN A 324 5.62 13.41 16.53
CA ASN A 324 4.88 13.38 17.78
C ASN A 324 3.40 13.11 17.47
N VAL A 325 2.90 11.98 17.96
CA VAL A 325 1.53 11.53 17.71
C VAL A 325 0.49 12.28 18.54
N ASP A 326 0.94 12.95 19.61
CA ASP A 326 0.08 13.76 20.48
C ASP A 326 -0.12 15.19 19.93
N GLU A 327 0.64 15.58 18.91
CA GLU A 327 0.52 16.89 18.28
C GLU A 327 -0.55 16.87 17.16
N PRO A 328 -1.40 17.90 17.09
CA PRO A 328 -2.47 17.96 16.09
C PRO A 328 -2.01 17.82 14.64
N ILE A 329 -0.78 18.22 14.32
CA ILE A 329 -0.20 18.07 12.98
C ILE A 329 -0.17 16.61 12.50
N TRP A 330 -0.13 15.65 13.43
CA TRP A 330 -0.18 14.22 13.12
C TRP A 330 -1.46 13.83 12.39
N ASP A 331 -2.56 14.46 12.71
CA ASP A 331 -3.88 14.17 12.16
C ASP A 331 -4.07 14.71 10.74
N LEU A 332 -3.16 15.58 10.26
CA LEU A 332 -3.20 16.06 8.88
C LEU A 332 -2.76 15.00 7.88
N MET A 333 -2.00 13.97 8.30
CA MET A 333 -1.64 12.85 7.44
C MET A 333 -2.82 11.91 7.24
N MET A 334 -3.25 11.74 6.00
CA MET A 334 -4.35 10.85 5.65
C MET A 334 -3.92 9.38 5.75
N LYS A 335 -4.73 8.56 6.44
CA LYS A 335 -4.52 7.12 6.64
C LYS A 335 -5.65 6.27 6.05
N ASN A 336 -6.42 6.85 5.14
CA ASN A 336 -7.57 6.24 4.49
C ASN A 336 -7.36 5.97 2.99
N ILE A 337 -6.12 6.08 2.50
CA ILE A 337 -5.75 5.85 1.11
C ILE A 337 -4.81 4.65 1.01
N TYR A 338 -5.14 3.72 0.11
CA TYR A 338 -4.45 2.44 -0.04
C TYR A 338 -4.00 2.21 -1.48
N ASN A 339 -2.82 1.63 -1.65
CA ASN A 339 -2.26 1.34 -2.97
C ASN A 339 -2.60 -0.10 -3.38
N THR A 340 -3.22 -0.28 -4.55
CA THR A 340 -3.50 -1.61 -5.13
C THR A 340 -2.30 -2.20 -5.88
N GLY A 341 -1.25 -1.41 -6.11
CA GLY A 341 -0.14 -1.78 -6.99
C GLY A 341 -0.48 -1.69 -8.48
N ALA A 342 -1.69 -1.28 -8.82
CA ALA A 342 -2.13 -1.11 -10.19
C ALA A 342 -1.66 0.23 -10.77
N PHE A 343 -1.61 0.29 -12.08
CA PHE A 343 -1.41 1.52 -12.84
C PHE A 343 -2.50 1.63 -13.90
N GLN A 344 -3.17 2.77 -13.99
CA GLN A 344 -4.31 3.01 -14.88
C GLN A 344 -5.46 2.00 -14.65
N LEU A 345 -6.12 2.11 -13.49
CA LEU A 345 -7.30 1.30 -13.19
C LEU A 345 -8.45 1.64 -14.13
N GLU A 346 -9.05 0.62 -14.71
CA GLU A 346 -10.28 0.71 -15.47
C GLU A 346 -11.45 0.17 -14.64
N ARG A 347 -12.64 0.76 -14.79
CA ARG A 347 -13.85 0.31 -14.11
C ARG A 347 -14.27 -1.09 -14.53
N GLU A 348 -14.04 -1.41 -15.81
CA GLU A 348 -14.39 -2.69 -16.39
C GLU A 348 -13.56 -3.80 -15.72
N ASP A 349 -14.22 -4.84 -15.25
CA ASP A 349 -13.62 -5.96 -14.52
C ASP A 349 -12.94 -5.62 -13.17
N PHE A 350 -13.07 -4.37 -12.68
CA PHE A 350 -12.63 -4.04 -11.33
C PHE A 350 -13.59 -4.60 -10.29
N LYS A 351 -13.05 -5.30 -9.30
CA LYS A 351 -13.80 -5.82 -8.16
C LYS A 351 -13.03 -5.55 -6.87
N LEU A 352 -13.73 -5.14 -5.85
CA LEU A 352 -13.22 -4.98 -4.49
C LEU A 352 -14.27 -5.51 -3.52
N ASN A 353 -13.81 -6.22 -2.50
CA ASN A 353 -14.60 -6.62 -1.34
C ASN A 353 -13.78 -6.42 -0.06
N ILE A 354 -14.48 -6.19 1.05
CA ILE A 354 -13.87 -6.06 2.38
C ILE A 354 -14.28 -7.27 3.22
N PHE A 355 -13.30 -7.84 3.91
CA PHE A 355 -13.46 -9.00 4.77
C PHE A 355 -12.92 -8.71 6.16
N TYR A 356 -13.46 -9.40 7.14
CA TYR A 356 -12.89 -9.50 8.48
C TYR A 356 -12.34 -10.91 8.67
N LYS A 357 -11.03 -11.02 8.96
CA LYS A 357 -10.31 -12.29 9.01
C LYS A 357 -10.04 -12.72 10.44
N GLU A 358 -10.69 -13.79 10.87
CA GLU A 358 -10.34 -14.52 12.09
C GLU A 358 -9.87 -15.94 11.70
N SER A 359 -10.69 -16.95 11.91
CA SER A 359 -10.44 -18.32 11.42
C SER A 359 -10.80 -18.48 9.95
N SER A 360 -11.73 -17.67 9.47
CA SER A 360 -12.17 -17.57 8.07
C SER A 360 -12.33 -16.11 7.68
N GLU A 361 -12.40 -15.82 6.38
CA GLU A 361 -12.66 -14.50 5.84
C GLU A 361 -14.16 -14.32 5.69
N LEU A 362 -14.75 -13.42 6.49
CA LEU A 362 -16.17 -13.10 6.46
C LEU A 362 -16.37 -11.70 5.89
N ASN A 363 -17.33 -11.52 5.01
CA ASN A 363 -17.69 -10.21 4.47
C ASN A 363 -18.69 -9.43 5.34
N TYR A 364 -18.87 -9.84 6.57
CA TYR A 364 -19.68 -9.19 7.60
C TYR A 364 -19.01 -9.34 8.96
N ILE A 365 -19.46 -8.58 9.96
CA ILE A 365 -19.04 -8.69 11.36
C ILE A 365 -20.19 -9.21 12.22
N THR A 366 -19.85 -9.82 13.35
CA THR A 366 -20.82 -10.40 14.29
C THR A 366 -20.67 -9.79 15.67
N PRO A 367 -21.77 -9.56 16.40
CA PRO A 367 -21.69 -9.00 17.75
C PRO A 367 -20.95 -9.96 18.70
N VAL A 368 -20.27 -9.38 19.68
CA VAL A 368 -19.68 -10.16 20.77
C VAL A 368 -20.80 -10.71 21.63
N GLU A 369 -20.63 -11.94 22.13
CA GLU A 369 -21.62 -12.61 22.96
C GLU A 369 -22.08 -11.73 24.14
N GLY A 370 -23.39 -11.54 24.28
CA GLY A 370 -24.00 -10.69 25.29
C GLY A 370 -24.01 -9.18 24.98
N THR A 371 -23.45 -8.74 23.85
CA THR A 371 -23.42 -7.30 23.49
C THR A 371 -23.94 -7.15 22.06
N PRO A 372 -25.25 -6.92 21.84
CA PRO A 372 -25.80 -6.71 20.50
C PRO A 372 -25.24 -5.44 19.85
N PHE A 373 -25.25 -5.38 18.54
CA PHE A 373 -24.95 -4.14 17.82
C PHE A 373 -26.05 -3.09 18.06
N PRO A 374 -25.72 -1.79 17.95
CA PRO A 374 -26.72 -0.73 18.03
C PRO A 374 -27.76 -0.88 16.91
N THR A 375 -29.01 -0.62 17.25
CA THR A 375 -30.12 -0.64 16.28
C THR A 375 -30.22 0.73 15.62
N SER A 376 -29.88 0.83 14.35
CA SER A 376 -30.09 2.06 13.58
C SER A 376 -31.50 2.06 12.98
N THR A 377 -32.24 3.15 13.21
CA THR A 377 -33.55 3.35 12.57
C THR A 377 -33.35 3.67 11.10
N GLY A 378 -33.74 2.75 10.23
CA GLY A 378 -33.79 2.97 8.76
C GLY A 378 -32.64 2.37 7.94
N SER A 379 -31.68 1.70 8.59
CA SER A 379 -30.60 0.97 7.93
C SER A 379 -30.73 -0.54 8.21
N LEU A 380 -30.11 -1.37 7.39
CA LEU A 380 -29.97 -2.80 7.70
C LEU A 380 -29.18 -2.97 9.01
N PRO A 381 -29.48 -4.00 9.83
CA PRO A 381 -28.66 -4.35 10.96
C PRO A 381 -27.19 -4.56 10.53
N ILE A 382 -26.25 -4.17 11.38
CA ILE A 382 -24.80 -4.22 11.05
C ILE A 382 -24.36 -5.67 10.75
N ASP A 383 -24.91 -6.66 11.44
CA ASP A 383 -24.61 -8.08 11.26
C ASP A 383 -25.25 -8.71 10.01
N GLU A 384 -26.20 -8.03 9.39
CA GLU A 384 -26.82 -8.44 8.12
C GLU A 384 -26.26 -7.67 6.91
N GLN A 385 -25.37 -6.71 7.14
CA GLN A 385 -24.81 -5.81 6.12
C GLN A 385 -23.43 -6.30 5.66
N PRO A 386 -23.19 -6.40 4.32
CA PRO A 386 -21.84 -6.62 3.81
C PRO A 386 -20.89 -5.48 4.24
N LEU A 387 -19.64 -5.83 4.56
CA LEU A 387 -18.63 -4.82 4.95
C LEU A 387 -18.37 -3.77 3.87
N LEU A 388 -18.53 -4.12 2.61
CA LEU A 388 -18.43 -3.17 1.50
C LEU A 388 -19.44 -2.03 1.65
N SER A 389 -20.70 -2.36 1.91
CA SER A 389 -21.77 -1.40 2.16
C SER A 389 -21.60 -0.69 3.51
N PHE A 390 -21.18 -1.42 4.56
CA PHE A 390 -20.91 -0.87 5.88
C PHE A 390 -19.83 0.24 5.85
N PHE A 391 -18.75 0.04 5.08
CA PHE A 391 -17.70 1.06 4.87
C PHE A 391 -18.04 2.10 3.81
N ASN A 392 -19.31 2.18 3.40
CA ASN A 392 -19.82 3.21 2.48
C ASN A 392 -19.19 3.14 1.08
N PHE A 393 -18.99 1.92 0.55
CA PHE A 393 -18.47 1.67 -0.79
C PHE A 393 -19.50 1.03 -1.76
N ASP A 394 -20.76 0.93 -1.34
CA ASP A 394 -21.86 0.34 -2.09
C ASP A 394 -23.14 1.14 -1.81
N ARG A 395 -23.27 2.28 -2.44
CA ARG A 395 -24.39 3.23 -2.35
C ARG A 395 -25.02 3.55 -3.70
N LEU A 396 -24.31 3.22 -4.76
CA LEU A 396 -24.67 3.57 -6.12
C LEU A 396 -25.05 2.32 -6.89
N ASN A 397 -25.78 2.52 -7.99
CA ASN A 397 -25.95 1.47 -8.96
C ASN A 397 -24.83 1.50 -10.02
N TYR A 398 -24.86 0.56 -10.95
CA TYR A 398 -23.88 0.49 -12.04
C TYR A 398 -23.72 1.81 -12.83
N ASN A 399 -24.75 2.64 -12.90
CA ASN A 399 -24.71 3.94 -13.58
C ASN A 399 -24.21 5.09 -12.71
N ASN A 400 -23.76 4.82 -11.47
CA ASN A 400 -23.42 5.79 -10.44
C ASN A 400 -24.61 6.66 -9.96
N ASP A 401 -25.84 6.18 -10.07
CA ASP A 401 -26.98 6.81 -9.45
C ASP A 401 -27.17 6.28 -8.01
N PRO A 402 -27.56 7.15 -7.05
CA PRO A 402 -27.83 6.71 -5.68
C PRO A 402 -28.92 5.62 -5.63
N GLN A 403 -28.62 4.52 -4.95
CA GLN A 403 -29.54 3.38 -4.78
C GLN A 403 -29.60 2.98 -3.31
N ILE A 404 -30.80 2.83 -2.77
CA ILE A 404 -31.01 2.33 -1.41
C ILE A 404 -30.42 0.92 -1.33
N SER A 405 -29.54 0.67 -0.36
CA SER A 405 -28.83 -0.60 -0.12
C SER A 405 -27.80 -1.00 -1.18
N GLY A 406 -27.44 -0.09 -2.11
CA GLY A 406 -26.44 -0.37 -3.13
C GLY A 406 -26.85 -1.44 -4.15
N ASP A 407 -25.90 -1.92 -4.95
CA ASP A 407 -26.08 -3.00 -5.92
C ASP A 407 -25.21 -4.25 -5.60
N GLY A 408 -24.50 -4.22 -4.48
CA GLY A 408 -23.62 -5.29 -4.01
C GLY A 408 -22.21 -5.25 -4.62
N PHE A 409 -21.89 -4.22 -5.39
CA PHE A 409 -20.58 -4.03 -6.00
C PHE A 409 -19.90 -2.77 -5.47
N PHE A 410 -18.60 -2.72 -5.62
CA PHE A 410 -17.82 -1.56 -5.26
C PHE A 410 -18.13 -0.37 -6.17
N ASP A 411 -18.44 0.76 -5.56
CA ASP A 411 -18.69 2.03 -6.25
C ASP A 411 -17.39 2.63 -6.81
N PHE A 412 -17.14 2.38 -8.08
CA PHE A 412 -15.98 2.92 -8.77
C PHE A 412 -16.23 4.37 -9.21
N VAL A 413 -15.90 5.33 -8.32
CA VAL A 413 -16.07 6.77 -8.57
C VAL A 413 -14.70 7.43 -8.61
N PRO A 414 -14.26 7.91 -9.80
CA PRO A 414 -12.96 8.59 -9.93
C PRO A 414 -12.81 9.76 -8.95
N GLU A 415 -11.62 9.91 -8.38
CA GLU A 415 -11.20 10.94 -7.43
C GLU A 415 -11.97 10.95 -6.09
N ILE A 416 -12.94 10.06 -5.90
CA ILE A 416 -13.67 9.90 -4.64
C ILE A 416 -13.36 8.57 -3.97
N THR A 417 -13.59 7.44 -4.67
CA THR A 417 -13.28 6.12 -4.15
C THR A 417 -12.05 5.50 -4.79
N VAL A 418 -11.64 6.00 -5.97
CA VAL A 418 -10.51 5.47 -6.76
C VAL A 418 -9.72 6.61 -7.41
N VAL A 419 -8.39 6.60 -7.25
CA VAL A 419 -7.49 7.35 -8.12
C VAL A 419 -7.05 6.43 -9.26
N GLN A 420 -7.66 6.60 -10.43
CA GLN A 420 -7.46 5.69 -11.56
C GLN A 420 -6.02 5.63 -12.03
N GLN A 421 -5.35 6.79 -12.15
CA GLN A 421 -4.01 6.89 -12.73
C GLN A 421 -2.95 6.15 -11.91
N THR A 422 -3.07 6.19 -10.59
CA THR A 422 -2.07 5.64 -9.66
C THR A 422 -2.55 4.39 -8.93
N GLY A 423 -3.76 3.91 -9.25
CA GLY A 423 -4.30 2.67 -8.70
C GLY A 423 -4.52 2.70 -7.19
N LYS A 424 -5.10 3.78 -6.67
CA LYS A 424 -5.35 3.91 -5.23
C LYS A 424 -6.83 3.82 -4.91
N ILE A 425 -7.14 3.22 -3.77
CA ILE A 425 -8.48 3.18 -3.18
C ILE A 425 -8.52 4.21 -2.06
N ILE A 426 -9.57 5.02 -2.04
CA ILE A 426 -9.81 6.07 -1.06
C ILE A 426 -11.06 5.72 -0.27
N PHE A 427 -10.94 5.59 1.05
CA PHE A 427 -12.12 5.49 1.91
C PHE A 427 -12.77 6.86 2.09
N THR A 428 -14.10 6.87 2.08
CA THR A 428 -14.91 8.08 2.23
C THR A 428 -15.01 8.57 3.69
N LYS A 429 -14.31 7.88 4.60
CA LYS A 429 -14.15 8.23 6.01
C LYS A 429 -12.68 8.48 6.32
N VAL A 430 -12.39 9.46 7.18
CA VAL A 430 -11.02 9.81 7.57
C VAL A 430 -10.37 8.64 8.32
N GLU A 431 -11.10 8.06 9.28
CA GLU A 431 -10.66 6.96 10.12
C GLU A 431 -11.60 5.75 10.01
N PRO A 432 -11.60 5.04 8.85
CA PRO A 432 -12.56 3.97 8.62
C PRO A 432 -12.46 2.83 9.62
N PHE A 433 -11.26 2.51 10.12
CA PHE A 433 -11.03 1.45 11.10
C PHE A 433 -10.90 1.95 12.54
N GLY A 434 -11.03 3.25 12.77
CA GLY A 434 -10.95 3.94 14.06
C GLY A 434 -12.29 4.55 14.46
N GLU A 435 -12.38 5.87 14.39
CA GLU A 435 -13.54 6.66 14.83
C GLU A 435 -14.85 6.22 14.16
N PHE A 436 -14.82 5.95 12.85
CA PHE A 436 -16.01 5.48 12.15
C PHE A 436 -16.57 4.16 12.72
N LEU A 437 -15.69 3.17 12.98
CA LEU A 437 -16.11 1.93 13.63
C LEU A 437 -16.57 2.15 15.06
N PHE A 438 -15.88 3.03 15.79
CA PHE A 438 -16.25 3.35 17.16
C PHE A 438 -17.67 3.92 17.24
N GLU A 439 -17.97 4.96 16.44
CA GLU A 439 -19.29 5.59 16.41
C GLU A 439 -20.38 4.64 15.86
N SER A 440 -20.06 3.84 14.85
CA SER A 440 -21.00 2.85 14.31
C SER A 440 -21.38 1.75 15.29
N LEU A 441 -20.48 1.42 16.22
CA LEU A 441 -20.68 0.38 17.24
C LEU A 441 -21.05 0.94 18.62
N ARG A 442 -21.28 2.24 18.73
CA ARG A 442 -21.56 2.94 19.95
C ARG A 442 -22.92 2.55 20.52
N LEU A 443 -22.96 2.16 21.79
CA LEU A 443 -24.19 1.80 22.50
C LEU A 443 -24.65 2.88 23.48
N ASP A 444 -23.70 3.64 24.04
CA ASP A 444 -23.97 4.68 25.05
C ASP A 444 -23.16 5.96 24.74
N PHE A 445 -23.73 7.12 25.04
CA PHE A 445 -23.06 8.42 24.89
C PHE A 445 -21.93 8.65 25.90
N SER A 446 -21.80 7.82 26.91
CA SER A 446 -20.66 7.85 27.85
C SER A 446 -19.38 7.21 27.28
N GLU A 447 -19.49 6.48 26.18
CA GLU A 447 -18.34 5.91 25.48
C GLU A 447 -17.56 7.01 24.77
N ASP A 448 -16.23 7.06 24.94
CA ASP A 448 -15.35 8.08 24.39
C ASP A 448 -14.23 7.44 23.57
N TYR A 449 -14.10 7.86 22.29
CA TYR A 449 -13.06 7.40 21.37
C TYR A 449 -11.66 7.83 21.82
N ASN A 450 -11.55 9.06 22.33
CA ASN A 450 -10.29 9.67 22.78
C ASN A 450 -10.03 9.49 24.29
N GLY A 451 -10.78 8.61 24.96
CA GLY A 451 -10.55 8.24 26.34
C GLY A 451 -9.15 7.67 26.59
N ASP A 452 -8.82 7.34 27.84
CA ASP A 452 -7.49 6.84 28.21
C ASP A 452 -7.09 5.63 27.34
N GLN A 453 -6.13 5.86 26.43
CA GLN A 453 -5.64 4.86 25.47
C GLN A 453 -5.05 3.62 26.14
N ASN A 454 -4.63 3.72 27.41
CA ASN A 454 -4.12 2.60 28.21
C ASN A 454 -5.25 1.84 28.93
N ASN A 455 -6.44 2.41 28.97
CA ASN A 455 -7.60 1.84 29.63
C ASN A 455 -8.82 1.94 28.70
N LEU A 456 -9.07 0.90 27.91
CA LEU A 456 -10.26 0.80 27.04
C LEU A 456 -11.55 0.55 27.86
N ASP A 457 -11.63 0.98 29.13
CA ASP A 457 -12.81 0.76 29.96
C ASP A 457 -14.05 1.49 29.40
N ASP A 458 -13.84 2.59 28.69
CA ASP A 458 -14.91 3.35 28.03
C ASP A 458 -15.42 2.70 26.73
N TYR A 459 -14.76 1.64 26.26
CA TYR A 459 -15.16 0.92 25.07
C TYR A 459 -16.07 -0.27 25.42
N ASN A 460 -17.17 -0.42 24.69
CA ASN A 460 -17.97 -1.64 24.79
C ASN A 460 -17.24 -2.86 24.16
N PRO A 461 -17.68 -4.11 24.43
CA PRO A 461 -17.03 -5.31 23.90
C PRO A 461 -16.88 -5.36 22.38
N ASN A 462 -17.84 -4.83 21.61
CA ASN A 462 -17.75 -4.77 20.15
C ASN A 462 -16.69 -3.78 19.68
N GLN A 463 -16.63 -2.59 20.28
CA GLN A 463 -15.59 -1.61 20.01
C GLN A 463 -14.20 -2.15 20.38
N LYS A 464 -14.08 -2.80 21.56
CA LYS A 464 -12.83 -3.49 21.96
C LYS A 464 -12.38 -4.54 20.94
N LYS A 465 -13.29 -5.21 20.25
CA LYS A 465 -12.98 -6.22 19.24
C LYS A 465 -12.57 -5.61 17.91
N TYR A 466 -13.33 -4.64 17.41
CA TYR A 466 -13.26 -4.20 16.02
C TYR A 466 -12.49 -2.90 15.80
N VAL A 467 -12.48 -1.97 16.76
CA VAL A 467 -11.83 -0.68 16.60
C VAL A 467 -10.31 -0.82 16.64
N TYR A 468 -9.63 -0.23 15.66
CA TYR A 468 -8.18 -0.20 15.57
C TYR A 468 -7.66 1.20 15.91
N HIS A 469 -7.88 1.64 17.15
CA HIS A 469 -7.51 2.95 17.66
C HIS A 469 -6.01 3.27 17.47
N THR A 470 -5.11 2.32 17.80
CA THR A 470 -3.66 2.49 17.69
C THR A 470 -3.17 2.75 16.26
N LEU A 471 -3.98 2.46 15.23
CA LEU A 471 -3.63 2.80 13.85
C LEU A 471 -3.53 4.32 13.64
N TYR A 472 -4.40 5.08 14.31
CA TYR A 472 -4.51 6.54 14.14
C TYR A 472 -3.70 7.31 15.18
N ASN A 473 -3.70 6.84 16.42
CA ASN A 473 -3.12 7.53 17.58
C ASN A 473 -1.74 7.00 17.99
N SER A 474 -1.05 6.29 17.09
CA SER A 474 0.32 5.85 17.33
C SER A 474 1.13 5.81 16.04
N THR A 475 2.44 5.60 16.17
CA THR A 475 3.29 5.37 15.00
C THR A 475 2.94 4.04 14.32
N LYS A 476 3.22 3.92 13.03
CA LYS A 476 2.98 2.69 12.28
C LYS A 476 3.65 1.48 12.93
N THR A 477 4.89 1.64 13.41
CA THR A 477 5.63 0.58 14.12
C THR A 477 4.95 0.16 15.42
N ALA A 478 4.33 1.09 16.14
CA ALA A 478 3.57 0.76 17.35
C ALA A 478 2.24 0.08 16.99
N ALA A 479 1.55 0.54 15.95
CA ALA A 479 0.34 -0.10 15.44
C ALA A 479 0.59 -1.54 14.95
N GLU A 480 1.76 -1.82 14.33
CA GLU A 480 2.17 -3.18 13.93
C GLU A 480 2.23 -4.16 15.12
N GLN A 481 2.48 -3.68 16.33
CA GLN A 481 2.50 -4.52 17.53
C GLN A 481 1.10 -4.98 17.97
N ALA A 482 0.05 -4.23 17.60
CA ALA A 482 -1.34 -4.60 17.80
C ALA A 482 -1.90 -5.45 16.63
N ALA A 483 -1.17 -6.49 16.26
CA ALA A 483 -1.47 -7.34 15.11
C ALA A 483 -2.85 -8.00 15.17
N GLU A 484 -3.38 -8.23 16.39
CA GLU A 484 -4.73 -8.77 16.62
C GLU A 484 -5.85 -7.81 16.20
N LYS A 485 -5.54 -6.52 15.97
CA LYS A 485 -6.47 -5.51 15.47
C LYS A 485 -6.46 -5.40 13.94
N ASN A 486 -5.36 -5.78 13.28
CA ASN A 486 -5.20 -5.67 11.83
C ASN A 486 -5.89 -6.81 11.08
N LYS A 487 -7.19 -6.99 11.30
CA LYS A 487 -8.00 -8.09 10.77
C LYS A 487 -8.87 -7.71 9.58
N PHE A 488 -9.13 -6.42 9.37
CA PHE A 488 -9.82 -5.97 8.16
C PHE A 488 -8.92 -6.12 6.94
N LEU A 489 -9.44 -6.74 5.90
CA LEU A 489 -8.74 -7.11 4.69
C LEU A 489 -9.58 -6.74 3.48
N ALA A 490 -9.08 -5.86 2.65
CA ALA A 490 -9.65 -5.56 1.35
C ALA A 490 -8.99 -6.43 0.29
N LYS A 491 -9.79 -7.14 -0.49
CA LYS A 491 -9.34 -7.97 -1.61
C LYS A 491 -10.06 -7.57 -2.88
N GLY A 492 -9.32 -7.53 -3.95
CA GLY A 492 -9.89 -7.19 -5.23
C GLY A 492 -9.12 -7.76 -6.40
N LYS A 493 -9.66 -7.49 -7.58
CA LYS A 493 -9.00 -7.78 -8.84
C LYS A 493 -9.26 -6.66 -9.83
N TYR A 494 -8.31 -6.45 -10.71
CA TYR A 494 -8.43 -5.49 -11.79
C TYR A 494 -7.85 -6.07 -13.08
N LYS A 495 -8.33 -5.55 -14.20
CA LYS A 495 -7.77 -5.83 -15.50
C LYS A 495 -6.91 -4.66 -15.93
N SER A 496 -5.66 -4.92 -16.27
CA SER A 496 -4.81 -3.90 -16.87
C SER A 496 -4.77 -4.10 -18.38
N SER A 497 -4.95 -3.02 -19.14
CA SER A 497 -4.82 -3.05 -20.60
C SER A 497 -3.36 -3.30 -20.97
N SER A 498 -3.06 -4.47 -21.53
CA SER A 498 -1.70 -4.87 -21.86
C SER A 498 -1.35 -4.54 -23.30
N GLY A 499 -1.19 -3.25 -23.64
CA GLY A 499 -0.55 -2.87 -24.90
C GLY A 499 0.93 -3.27 -25.01
N GLY A 500 1.55 -3.73 -23.92
CA GLY A 500 2.97 -4.11 -23.85
C GLY A 500 3.25 -5.58 -23.45
N GLY A 501 2.25 -6.46 -23.47
CA GLY A 501 2.36 -7.85 -23.00
C GLY A 501 1.87 -8.04 -21.57
N ILE A 502 1.73 -9.31 -21.13
CA ILE A 502 1.27 -9.71 -19.81
C ILE A 502 2.39 -9.45 -18.79
N PRO A 503 2.27 -8.49 -17.86
CA PRO A 503 3.31 -8.23 -16.85
C PRO A 503 3.34 -9.38 -15.84
N ILE A 504 4.53 -9.88 -15.53
CA ILE A 504 4.72 -10.99 -14.60
C ILE A 504 4.88 -10.51 -13.15
N GLY A 505 4.97 -9.20 -12.92
CA GLY A 505 5.19 -8.61 -11.60
C GLY A 505 6.61 -8.81 -11.05
N ALA A 506 7.58 -9.11 -11.91
CA ALA A 506 8.98 -9.27 -11.56
C ALA A 506 9.87 -8.70 -12.67
N TYR A 507 10.99 -8.09 -12.30
CA TYR A 507 12.02 -7.61 -13.22
C TYR A 507 13.22 -8.54 -13.23
N ASN A 508 13.98 -8.57 -14.33
CA ASN A 508 15.14 -9.45 -14.50
C ASN A 508 14.81 -10.92 -14.22
N VAL A 509 13.72 -11.38 -14.79
CA VAL A 509 13.21 -12.73 -14.63
C VAL A 509 14.19 -13.73 -15.21
N PRO A 510 14.49 -14.84 -14.52
CA PRO A 510 15.40 -15.86 -15.03
C PRO A 510 14.85 -16.53 -16.28
N ARG A 511 15.74 -16.80 -17.25
CA ARG A 511 15.35 -17.55 -18.46
C ARG A 511 14.92 -18.98 -18.09
N GLY A 512 13.79 -19.42 -18.66
CA GLY A 512 13.23 -20.74 -18.41
C GLY A 512 12.43 -20.87 -17.11
N SER A 513 12.24 -19.77 -16.35
CA SER A 513 11.42 -19.75 -15.14
C SER A 513 9.95 -19.43 -15.40
N VAL A 514 9.59 -19.07 -16.64
CA VAL A 514 8.24 -18.71 -17.04
C VAL A 514 7.56 -19.89 -17.69
N THR A 515 6.37 -20.22 -17.20
CA THR A 515 5.51 -21.25 -17.80
C THR A 515 4.16 -20.60 -18.12
N VAL A 516 3.71 -20.78 -19.36
CA VAL A 516 2.43 -20.24 -19.84
C VAL A 516 1.49 -21.39 -20.19
N THR A 517 0.26 -21.33 -19.68
CA THR A 517 -0.78 -22.33 -19.98
C THR A 517 -2.07 -21.64 -20.40
N ALA A 518 -2.79 -22.21 -21.35
CA ALA A 518 -4.10 -21.75 -21.79
C ALA A 518 -5.05 -22.93 -21.97
N GLY A 519 -6.23 -22.90 -21.33
CA GLY A 519 -7.23 -23.96 -21.40
C GLY A 519 -6.70 -25.33 -21.01
N GLY A 520 -5.72 -25.43 -20.08
CA GLY A 520 -5.07 -26.68 -19.66
C GLY A 520 -3.92 -27.15 -20.56
N ARG A 521 -3.64 -26.47 -21.67
CA ARG A 521 -2.50 -26.73 -22.55
C ARG A 521 -1.29 -25.89 -22.12
N VAL A 522 -0.10 -26.49 -22.00
CA VAL A 522 1.15 -25.77 -21.83
C VAL A 522 1.59 -25.20 -23.18
N LEU A 523 1.84 -23.88 -23.22
CA LEU A 523 2.30 -23.17 -24.40
C LEU A 523 3.82 -23.26 -24.54
N VAL A 524 4.31 -23.08 -25.77
CA VAL A 524 5.75 -23.22 -26.09
C VAL A 524 6.34 -21.83 -26.35
N GLU A 525 7.42 -21.50 -25.61
CA GLU A 525 8.17 -20.26 -25.80
C GLU A 525 8.82 -20.22 -27.19
N GLY A 526 8.72 -19.07 -27.84
CA GLY A 526 9.22 -18.86 -29.22
C GLY A 526 8.25 -19.30 -30.31
N VAL A 527 7.16 -20.02 -29.99
CA VAL A 527 6.11 -20.46 -30.91
C VAL A 527 4.77 -19.82 -30.54
N ASP A 528 4.29 -20.07 -29.33
CA ASP A 528 3.00 -19.58 -28.87
C ASP A 528 3.13 -18.23 -28.13
N TYR A 529 4.28 -17.98 -27.48
CA TYR A 529 4.56 -16.74 -26.75
C TYR A 529 6.05 -16.38 -26.72
N THR A 530 6.37 -15.13 -26.39
CA THR A 530 7.73 -14.65 -26.10
C THR A 530 7.79 -14.00 -24.72
N VAL A 531 8.97 -14.03 -24.10
CA VAL A 531 9.22 -13.43 -22.79
C VAL A 531 10.28 -12.33 -22.91
N ASN A 532 9.91 -11.12 -22.44
CA ASN A 532 10.90 -10.10 -22.18
C ASN A 532 11.40 -10.27 -20.74
N TYR A 533 12.51 -10.97 -20.57
CA TYR A 533 13.07 -11.32 -19.27
C TYR A 533 13.57 -10.11 -18.47
N GLN A 534 13.93 -9.00 -19.11
CA GLN A 534 14.37 -7.77 -18.43
C GLN A 534 13.19 -7.00 -17.84
N LEU A 535 12.14 -6.82 -18.64
CA LEU A 535 10.94 -6.09 -18.22
C LEU A 535 9.94 -6.97 -17.47
N GLY A 536 10.12 -8.31 -17.48
CA GLY A 536 9.18 -9.24 -16.89
C GLY A 536 7.81 -9.19 -17.55
N THR A 537 7.77 -9.27 -18.89
CA THR A 537 6.50 -9.30 -19.65
C THR A 537 6.47 -10.50 -20.59
N VAL A 538 5.29 -11.11 -20.73
CA VAL A 538 5.01 -12.19 -21.68
C VAL A 538 4.11 -11.66 -22.77
N GLN A 539 4.53 -11.83 -24.01
CA GLN A 539 3.73 -11.48 -25.19
C GLN A 539 3.25 -12.76 -25.87
N ILE A 540 1.95 -12.91 -25.98
CA ILE A 540 1.34 -14.02 -26.72
C ILE A 540 1.46 -13.73 -28.22
N LEU A 541 1.97 -14.68 -28.99
CA LEU A 541 2.14 -14.59 -30.43
C LEU A 541 0.91 -15.10 -31.21
N ASP A 542 0.17 -16.05 -30.63
CA ASP A 542 -1.03 -16.61 -31.22
C ASP A 542 -2.20 -15.63 -31.10
N ALA A 543 -2.59 -15.02 -32.24
CA ALA A 543 -3.70 -14.07 -32.32
C ALA A 543 -5.05 -14.73 -31.97
N GLY A 544 -5.19 -16.04 -32.19
CA GLY A 544 -6.41 -16.77 -31.81
C GLY A 544 -6.56 -16.90 -30.29
N LEU A 545 -5.46 -17.12 -29.58
CA LEU A 545 -5.44 -17.12 -28.11
C LEU A 545 -5.66 -15.72 -27.52
N GLN A 546 -5.11 -14.67 -28.15
CA GLN A 546 -5.34 -13.28 -27.70
C GLN A 546 -6.81 -12.86 -27.82
N ALA A 547 -7.48 -13.28 -28.89
CA ALA A 547 -8.88 -12.96 -29.15
C ALA A 547 -9.86 -13.87 -28.42
N SER A 548 -9.38 -14.97 -27.83
CA SER A 548 -10.23 -15.91 -27.12
C SER A 548 -10.42 -15.48 -25.66
N ASN A 549 -11.60 -15.79 -25.09
CA ASN A 549 -11.85 -15.61 -23.66
C ASN A 549 -11.29 -16.79 -22.83
N ILE A 550 -10.32 -17.54 -23.37
CA ILE A 550 -9.68 -18.65 -22.65
C ILE A 550 -8.66 -18.04 -21.67
N PRO A 551 -8.75 -18.34 -20.37
CA PRO A 551 -7.80 -17.83 -19.41
C PRO A 551 -6.39 -18.34 -19.70
N ILE A 552 -5.45 -17.40 -19.84
CA ILE A 552 -4.03 -17.65 -20.04
C ILE A 552 -3.35 -17.47 -18.68
N ASN A 553 -2.83 -18.55 -18.13
CA ASN A 553 -2.10 -18.51 -16.87
C ASN A 553 -0.61 -18.40 -17.16
N VAL A 554 0.01 -17.35 -16.68
CA VAL A 554 1.46 -17.15 -16.70
C VAL A 554 2.00 -17.39 -15.30
N SER A 555 2.83 -18.40 -15.13
CA SER A 555 3.51 -18.71 -13.88
C SER A 555 4.98 -18.36 -14.01
N VAL A 556 5.52 -17.65 -13.04
CA VAL A 556 6.95 -17.32 -12.94
C VAL A 556 7.51 -17.82 -11.64
N GLU A 557 8.71 -18.37 -11.69
CA GLU A 557 9.49 -18.76 -10.52
C GLU A 557 10.67 -17.79 -10.37
N ASN A 558 10.73 -17.09 -9.25
CA ASN A 558 11.77 -16.10 -8.98
C ASN A 558 12.38 -16.32 -7.59
N ASN A 559 13.61 -15.88 -7.39
CA ASN A 559 14.21 -15.88 -6.06
C ASN A 559 13.46 -14.90 -5.16
N ALA A 560 13.11 -15.35 -3.97
CA ALA A 560 12.58 -14.47 -2.92
C ALA A 560 13.67 -13.48 -2.51
N LEU A 561 13.65 -12.26 -3.04
CA LEU A 561 14.66 -11.21 -2.80
C LEU A 561 14.77 -10.81 -1.31
N PHE A 562 13.75 -11.08 -0.51
CA PHE A 562 13.68 -10.76 0.92
C PHE A 562 13.26 -11.91 1.82
N GLY A 563 13.02 -13.09 1.28
CA GLY A 563 12.63 -14.28 2.04
C GLY A 563 13.84 -14.99 2.64
N GLN A 564 14.30 -14.59 3.82
CA GLN A 564 15.29 -15.35 4.58
C GLN A 564 14.70 -16.61 5.25
N GLN A 565 13.45 -16.96 4.95
CA GLN A 565 12.77 -18.10 5.56
C GLN A 565 12.93 -19.34 4.70
N THR A 566 13.45 -20.40 5.30
CA THR A 566 13.63 -21.68 4.63
C THR A 566 12.30 -22.41 4.54
N LYS A 567 11.81 -22.65 3.33
CA LYS A 567 10.62 -23.47 3.05
C LYS A 567 11.06 -24.89 2.75
N ARG A 568 10.55 -25.87 3.52
CA ARG A 568 10.79 -27.29 3.30
C ARG A 568 9.58 -27.89 2.61
N PHE A 569 9.84 -28.57 1.50
CA PHE A 569 8.83 -29.30 0.77
C PHE A 569 9.08 -30.80 0.89
N SER A 570 8.06 -31.55 1.27
CA SER A 570 8.06 -32.99 1.27
C SER A 570 6.82 -33.52 0.56
N GLY A 571 7.01 -34.50 -0.30
CA GLY A 571 5.95 -35.11 -1.07
C GLY A 571 6.10 -36.60 -1.21
N ILE A 572 5.00 -37.34 -1.13
CA ILE A 572 4.94 -38.75 -1.39
C ILE A 572 3.73 -39.00 -2.29
N ASN A 573 3.96 -39.69 -3.40
CA ASN A 573 2.91 -40.21 -4.27
C ASN A 573 3.06 -41.72 -4.37
N VAL A 574 1.97 -42.42 -4.11
CA VAL A 574 1.89 -43.90 -4.23
C VAL A 574 0.86 -44.18 -5.29
N GLU A 575 1.26 -44.97 -6.28
CA GLU A 575 0.42 -45.43 -7.38
C GLU A 575 0.43 -46.95 -7.42
N HIS A 576 -0.72 -47.58 -7.41
CA HIS A 576 -0.87 -49.02 -7.54
C HIS A 576 -1.76 -49.36 -8.74
N GLN A 577 -1.19 -50.16 -9.66
CA GLN A 577 -1.88 -50.62 -10.86
C GLN A 577 -2.48 -52.01 -10.60
N PHE A 578 -3.79 -52.08 -10.42
CA PHE A 578 -4.54 -53.35 -10.25
C PHE A 578 -4.67 -54.10 -11.57
N SER A 579 -5.02 -53.36 -12.62
CA SER A 579 -5.12 -53.87 -14.01
C SER A 579 -4.66 -52.78 -14.98
N ASP A 580 -4.63 -53.07 -16.27
CA ASP A 580 -4.25 -52.07 -17.30
C ASP A 580 -5.21 -50.88 -17.35
N ASP A 581 -6.49 -51.09 -16.95
CA ASP A 581 -7.55 -50.10 -16.97
C ASP A 581 -7.89 -49.54 -15.56
N PHE A 582 -7.27 -50.05 -14.49
CA PHE A 582 -7.60 -49.66 -13.12
C PHE A 582 -6.35 -49.35 -12.29
N ILE A 583 -6.14 -48.06 -12.06
CA ILE A 583 -5.02 -47.52 -11.29
C ILE A 583 -5.59 -46.68 -10.13
N VAL A 584 -5.04 -46.89 -8.94
CA VAL A 584 -5.34 -46.10 -7.75
C VAL A 584 -4.09 -45.35 -7.33
N SER A 585 -4.17 -44.05 -7.11
CA SER A 585 -3.07 -43.23 -6.63
C SER A 585 -3.47 -42.35 -5.44
N GLY A 586 -2.54 -42.16 -4.54
CA GLY A 586 -2.65 -41.25 -3.41
C GLY A 586 -1.43 -40.34 -3.34
N THR A 587 -1.64 -39.07 -3.09
CA THR A 587 -0.56 -38.08 -3.00
C THR A 587 -0.67 -37.32 -1.70
N LEU A 588 0.44 -37.22 -0.97
CA LEU A 588 0.58 -36.38 0.21
C LEU A 588 1.68 -35.35 -0.04
N LEU A 589 1.36 -34.06 0.05
CA LEU A 589 2.30 -32.96 -0.07
C LEU A 589 2.27 -32.12 1.21
N ASN A 590 3.43 -31.75 1.71
CA ASN A 590 3.57 -30.83 2.83
C ASN A 590 4.59 -29.74 2.52
N LEU A 591 4.20 -28.50 2.71
CA LEU A 591 5.07 -27.33 2.66
C LEU A 591 5.11 -26.71 4.05
N HIS A 592 6.30 -26.69 4.63
CA HIS A 592 6.55 -26.16 5.97
C HIS A 592 7.60 -25.04 5.93
N GLU A 593 7.23 -23.88 6.47
CA GLU A 593 8.11 -22.72 6.61
C GLU A 593 8.58 -22.58 8.06
N ARG A 594 9.88 -22.40 8.25
CA ARG A 594 10.45 -22.14 9.57
C ARG A 594 10.62 -20.64 9.78
N PRO A 595 9.93 -20.02 10.76
CA PRO A 595 10.09 -18.60 11.01
C PRO A 595 11.48 -18.27 11.56
N LEU A 596 12.06 -17.17 11.12
CA LEU A 596 13.33 -16.64 11.63
C LEU A 596 13.15 -15.82 12.92
N THR A 597 11.97 -15.27 13.14
CA THR A 597 11.64 -14.46 14.31
C THR A 597 10.66 -15.18 15.22
N GLN A 598 10.76 -14.96 16.53
CA GLN A 598 9.85 -15.56 17.51
C GLN A 598 8.44 -14.96 17.48
N LYS A 599 8.23 -13.81 16.83
CA LYS A 599 6.92 -13.18 16.65
C LYS A 599 6.60 -13.11 15.16
N ALA A 600 5.52 -13.75 14.75
CA ALA A 600 4.91 -13.55 13.44
C ALA A 600 3.83 -12.47 13.56
N ASN A 601 3.79 -11.53 12.63
CA ASN A 601 2.69 -10.58 12.50
C ASN A 601 1.48 -11.27 11.90
N PHE A 602 0.29 -10.81 12.26
CA PHE A 602 -0.95 -11.34 11.68
C PHE A 602 -0.93 -11.13 10.15
N GLY A 603 -1.04 -12.24 9.41
CA GLY A 603 -0.93 -12.23 7.94
C GLY A 603 0.44 -12.61 7.38
N THR A 604 1.46 -12.72 8.22
CA THR A 604 2.80 -13.23 7.88
C THR A 604 3.14 -14.50 8.65
N GLU A 605 2.10 -15.25 9.06
CA GLU A 605 2.29 -16.51 9.75
C GLU A 605 3.03 -17.51 8.87
N PRO A 606 3.93 -18.32 9.46
CA PRO A 606 4.67 -19.35 8.72
C PRO A 606 3.73 -20.35 8.05
N ILE A 607 4.00 -20.66 6.81
CA ILE A 607 3.21 -21.62 6.04
C ILE A 607 3.42 -23.03 6.60
N ASN A 608 2.33 -23.72 6.88
CA ASN A 608 2.33 -25.15 7.18
C ASN A 608 1.09 -25.78 6.52
N ASN A 609 1.20 -25.99 5.21
CA ASN A 609 0.11 -26.54 4.41
C ASN A 609 0.37 -28.00 4.09
N THR A 610 -0.63 -28.83 4.33
CA THR A 610 -0.64 -30.24 3.93
C THR A 610 -1.78 -30.47 2.97
N MET A 611 -1.49 -31.04 1.81
CA MET A 611 -2.46 -31.46 0.79
C MET A 611 -2.43 -32.98 0.66
N VAL A 612 -3.63 -33.58 0.58
CA VAL A 612 -3.80 -35.03 0.42
C VAL A 612 -4.72 -35.31 -0.76
#